data_4ccddafe3cbbc0bd7d398e5752a29580
#
_entry.id   4ccddafe3cbbc0bd7d398e5752a29580
#
_cell.length_a   1.000
_cell.length_b   1.000
_cell.length_c   1.000
_cell.angle_alpha   90.00
_cell.angle_beta   90.00
_cell.angle_gamma   90.00
#
_symmetry.space_group_name_H-M   'P 1'
#
loop_
_entity.id
_entity.type
_entity.pdbx_description
1 polymer ?
#
loop_
_entity_poly.entity_id
_entity_poly.type
_entity_poly.pdbx_seq_one_letter_code
_entity_poly.pdbx_strand_id
1 'polypeptide(L)'
;MSFSWDLFVVAGNPGVHAGQPKGGSSNITPQNMFNSPDGLGFDKAGRLWILTDGDYSNSGDFAGMGNNQMLCADPDSGEIRRFMVGPVGCEVTGIAFAPDQKTLFVGIQHPGENGGSTFPEHLPNGKPRSSVMAITREDGGVIGA
;
A
#
# COMPACT_ATOMS: atom_id res chain seq x y z
N MET A 1 25.50 18.28 15.43
CA MET A 1 24.06 18.00 15.26
C MET A 1 23.82 16.58 15.74
N SER A 2 22.78 16.34 16.53
CA SER A 2 22.32 15.01 16.94
C SER A 2 20.88 14.82 16.45
N PHE A 3 20.47 13.58 16.20
CA PHE A 3 19.11 13.20 15.89
C PHE A 3 18.79 11.89 16.63
N SER A 4 17.52 11.65 16.90
CA SER A 4 17.03 10.37 17.38
C SER A 4 16.18 9.70 16.27
N TRP A 5 16.14 8.39 16.25
CA TRP A 5 15.35 7.61 15.31
C TRP A 5 14.75 6.40 16.02
N ASP A 6 13.67 5.89 15.45
CA ASP A 6 13.03 4.66 15.87
C ASP A 6 12.43 3.94 14.64
N LEU A 7 12.13 2.65 14.79
CA LEU A 7 11.45 1.85 13.78
C LEU A 7 9.94 1.96 13.98
N PHE A 8 9.26 2.67 13.11
CA PHE A 8 7.81 2.79 13.13
C PHE A 8 7.11 1.46 12.82
N VAL A 9 7.57 0.75 11.78
CA VAL A 9 7.00 -0.53 11.35
C VAL A 9 8.05 -1.43 10.72
N VAL A 10 7.96 -2.71 11.02
CA VAL A 10 8.63 -3.79 10.29
C VAL A 10 7.54 -4.61 9.61
N ALA A 11 7.54 -4.63 8.27
CA ALA A 11 6.60 -5.40 7.48
C ALA A 11 6.76 -6.92 7.75
N GLY A 12 5.69 -7.68 7.66
CA GLY A 12 5.76 -9.12 7.89
C GLY A 12 4.41 -9.80 7.83
N ASN A 13 4.44 -11.11 8.09
CA ASN A 13 3.24 -11.97 8.07
C ASN A 13 3.02 -12.64 9.43
N PRO A 14 2.22 -12.05 10.32
CA PRO A 14 1.94 -12.64 11.63
C PRO A 14 1.09 -13.92 11.54
N GLY A 15 0.39 -14.15 10.42
CA GLY A 15 -0.37 -15.37 10.19
C GLY A 15 0.50 -16.61 9.94
N VAL A 16 1.69 -16.39 9.36
CA VAL A 16 2.65 -17.46 9.04
C VAL A 16 3.78 -17.52 10.08
N HIS A 17 4.23 -16.37 10.56
CA HIS A 17 5.43 -16.23 11.40
C HIS A 17 5.12 -15.60 12.77
N ALA A 18 4.02 -16.00 13.42
CA ALA A 18 3.65 -15.49 14.74
C ALA A 18 4.81 -15.59 15.75
N GLY A 19 5.13 -14.46 16.39
CA GLY A 19 6.21 -14.40 17.41
C GLY A 19 7.64 -14.50 16.86
N GLN A 20 7.83 -14.44 15.55
CA GLN A 20 9.14 -14.44 14.89
C GLN A 20 9.40 -13.10 14.20
N PRO A 21 10.66 -12.75 13.88
CA PRO A 21 10.99 -11.49 13.21
C PRO A 21 10.25 -11.26 11.89
N LYS A 22 10.01 -12.31 11.10
CA LYS A 22 9.23 -12.26 9.86
C LYS A 22 7.71 -12.05 10.09
N GLY A 23 7.23 -12.10 11.30
CA GLY A 23 5.85 -11.79 11.67
C GLY A 23 5.53 -10.29 11.60
N GLY A 24 6.56 -9.47 11.59
CA GLY A 24 6.43 -8.01 11.61
C GLY A 24 6.39 -7.43 13.02
N SER A 25 6.32 -6.12 13.10
CA SER A 25 6.19 -5.38 14.37
C SER A 25 4.78 -5.52 14.97
N SER A 26 4.63 -5.12 16.23
CA SER A 26 3.39 -5.31 17.01
C SER A 26 2.15 -4.61 16.43
N ASN A 27 2.32 -3.60 15.57
CA ASN A 27 1.26 -2.92 14.85
C ASN A 27 0.88 -3.58 13.51
N ILE A 28 1.50 -4.73 13.15
CA ILE A 28 1.13 -5.56 12.02
C ILE A 28 0.18 -6.66 12.47
N THR A 29 -0.92 -6.80 11.74
CA THR A 29 -2.01 -7.76 11.97
C THR A 29 -2.37 -8.48 10.66
N PRO A 30 -3.14 -9.55 10.67
CA PRO A 30 -3.62 -10.18 9.43
C PRO A 30 -4.44 -9.24 8.52
N GLN A 31 -4.99 -8.14 9.04
CA GLN A 31 -5.79 -7.19 8.28
C GLN A 31 -4.97 -6.12 7.55
N ASN A 32 -3.76 -5.83 8.05
CA ASN A 32 -2.90 -4.79 7.50
C ASN A 32 -1.50 -5.27 7.11
N MET A 33 -1.24 -6.58 7.15
CA MET A 33 0.05 -7.16 6.77
C MET A 33 0.41 -6.84 5.32
N PHE A 34 1.68 -6.58 5.10
CA PHE A 34 2.24 -6.26 3.80
C PHE A 34 3.71 -6.67 3.73
N ASN A 35 4.28 -6.63 2.54
CA ASN A 35 5.72 -6.81 2.29
C ASN A 35 6.26 -5.67 1.43
N SER A 36 7.58 -5.56 1.35
CA SER A 36 8.32 -4.69 0.45
C SER A 36 7.77 -3.25 0.40
N PRO A 37 7.76 -2.51 1.53
CA PRO A 37 7.47 -1.08 1.48
C PRO A 37 8.53 -0.39 0.61
N ASP A 38 8.07 0.39 -0.36
CA ASP A 38 8.93 1.09 -1.33
C ASP A 38 8.67 2.60 -1.27
N GLY A 39 7.50 3.05 -1.73
CA GLY A 39 7.13 4.46 -1.72
C GLY A 39 6.57 4.94 -0.38
N LEU A 40 6.96 6.13 0.04
CA LEU A 40 6.46 6.77 1.26
C LEU A 40 6.04 8.20 0.98
N GLY A 41 5.02 8.67 1.68
CA GLY A 41 4.60 10.07 1.65
C GLY A 41 3.86 10.47 2.92
N PHE A 42 3.88 11.76 3.24
CA PHE A 42 3.07 12.32 4.32
C PHE A 42 1.98 13.22 3.74
N ASP A 43 0.79 13.15 4.31
CA ASP A 43 -0.23 14.15 4.05
C ASP A 43 -0.11 15.34 5.01
N LYS A 44 -0.95 16.36 4.82
CA LYS A 44 -0.90 17.58 5.66
C LYS A 44 -1.32 17.36 7.12
N ALA A 45 -2.00 16.25 7.41
CA ALA A 45 -2.36 15.87 8.77
C ALA A 45 -1.25 15.07 9.48
N GLY A 46 -0.13 14.79 8.78
CA GLY A 46 1.00 14.04 9.32
C GLY A 46 0.84 12.53 9.24
N ARG A 47 -0.18 12.01 8.55
CA ARG A 47 -0.33 10.56 8.35
C ARG A 47 0.70 10.07 7.34
N LEU A 48 1.31 8.93 7.64
CA LEU A 48 2.25 8.26 6.76
C LEU A 48 1.48 7.35 5.78
N TRP A 49 1.76 7.51 4.51
CA TRP A 49 1.26 6.65 3.43
C TRP A 49 2.39 5.76 2.94
N ILE A 50 2.12 4.45 2.91
CA ILE A 50 3.09 3.41 2.54
C ILE A 50 2.58 2.71 1.29
N LEU A 51 3.42 2.65 0.26
CA LEU A 51 3.13 1.98 -1.01
C LEU A 51 4.07 0.79 -1.14
N THR A 52 3.62 -0.29 -1.78
CA THR A 52 4.41 -1.52 -1.85
C THR A 52 4.72 -1.94 -3.29
N ASP A 53 5.91 -2.53 -3.45
CA ASP A 53 6.38 -3.22 -4.65
C ASP A 53 6.94 -4.59 -4.26
N GLY A 54 6.07 -5.50 -3.88
CA GLY A 54 6.48 -6.78 -3.33
C GLY A 54 5.87 -7.99 -4.04
N ASP A 55 6.21 -9.13 -3.47
CA ASP A 55 5.68 -10.41 -3.92
C ASP A 55 4.15 -10.49 -3.70
N TYR A 56 3.45 -10.84 -4.76
CA TYR A 56 1.99 -11.02 -4.81
C TYR A 56 1.57 -12.48 -5.04
N SER A 57 2.48 -13.43 -4.84
CA SER A 57 2.20 -14.86 -5.01
C SER A 57 1.11 -15.37 -4.06
N ASN A 58 0.88 -14.66 -2.98
CA ASN A 58 -0.07 -15.00 -1.93
C ASN A 58 0.17 -16.41 -1.35
N SER A 59 1.42 -16.84 -1.30
CA SER A 59 1.84 -18.17 -0.83
C SER A 59 3.10 -18.11 0.02
N GLY A 60 3.39 -19.17 0.78
CA GLY A 60 4.55 -19.22 1.66
C GLY A 60 4.60 -18.08 2.66
N ASP A 61 5.72 -17.37 2.74
CA ASP A 61 5.91 -16.21 3.62
C ASP A 61 4.91 -15.07 3.34
N PHE A 62 4.35 -15.00 2.12
CA PHE A 62 3.44 -13.95 1.65
C PHE A 62 1.96 -14.36 1.66
N ALA A 63 1.64 -15.54 2.22
CA ALA A 63 0.27 -16.05 2.24
C ALA A 63 -0.70 -15.08 2.93
N GLY A 64 -1.82 -14.76 2.29
CA GLY A 64 -2.84 -13.85 2.79
C GLY A 64 -2.55 -12.35 2.63
N MET A 65 -1.39 -11.96 2.11
CA MET A 65 -1.06 -10.55 1.89
C MET A 65 -1.80 -9.93 0.69
N GLY A 66 -2.08 -10.74 -0.34
CA GLY A 66 -2.72 -10.27 -1.57
C GLY A 66 -1.75 -9.55 -2.51
N ASN A 67 -2.29 -8.69 -3.37
CA ASN A 67 -1.50 -7.87 -4.28
C ASN A 67 -0.85 -6.69 -3.56
N ASN A 68 0.04 -5.99 -4.28
CA ASN A 68 0.61 -4.73 -3.84
C ASN A 68 -0.46 -3.71 -3.46
N GLN A 69 -0.17 -2.89 -2.48
CA GLN A 69 -1.17 -2.13 -1.76
C GLN A 69 -0.65 -0.77 -1.30
N MET A 70 -1.57 0.08 -0.92
CA MET A 70 -1.31 1.33 -0.22
C MET A 70 -1.94 1.25 1.17
N LEU A 71 -1.17 1.65 2.18
CA LEU A 71 -1.60 1.73 3.56
C LEU A 71 -1.52 3.18 4.04
N CYS A 72 -2.41 3.53 4.96
CA CYS A 72 -2.40 4.80 5.68
C CYS A 72 -2.12 4.52 7.16
N ALA A 73 -1.16 5.21 7.72
CA ALA A 73 -0.71 5.01 9.08
C ALA A 73 -0.74 6.32 9.87
N ASP A 74 -1.09 6.22 11.12
CA ASP A 74 -0.99 7.30 12.10
C ASP A 74 0.29 7.11 12.92
N PRO A 75 1.32 7.97 12.75
CA PRO A 75 2.58 7.85 13.47
C PRO A 75 2.46 8.02 15.00
N ASP A 76 1.46 8.73 15.48
CA ASP A 76 1.28 9.00 16.91
C ASP A 76 0.69 7.79 17.64
N SER A 77 -0.33 7.15 17.06
CA SER A 77 -0.97 5.96 17.64
C SER A 77 -0.31 4.65 17.23
N GLY A 78 0.44 4.64 16.13
CA GLY A 78 0.99 3.42 15.53
C GLY A 78 -0.05 2.61 14.72
N GLU A 79 -1.28 3.11 14.56
CA GLU A 79 -2.31 2.43 13.79
C GLU A 79 -1.97 2.43 12.30
N ILE A 80 -2.15 1.28 11.64
CA ILE A 80 -1.95 1.12 10.19
C ILE A 80 -3.20 0.48 9.60
N ARG A 81 -3.75 1.11 8.57
CA ARG A 81 -4.93 0.61 7.84
C ARG A 81 -4.59 0.41 6.37
N ARG A 82 -5.06 -0.70 5.81
CA ARG A 82 -5.03 -0.91 4.36
C ARG A 82 -6.03 0.04 3.71
N PHE A 83 -5.55 0.92 2.83
CA PHE A 83 -6.36 1.90 2.12
C PHE A 83 -6.82 1.39 0.75
N MET A 84 -5.88 0.79 -0.01
CA MET A 84 -6.13 0.32 -1.37
C MET A 84 -5.32 -0.93 -1.65
N VAL A 85 -5.86 -1.82 -2.48
CA VAL A 85 -5.12 -2.93 -3.10
C VAL A 85 -5.09 -2.69 -4.60
N GLY A 86 -3.91 -2.80 -5.18
CA GLY A 86 -3.71 -2.66 -6.62
C GLY A 86 -4.14 -3.88 -7.42
N PRO A 87 -4.25 -3.76 -8.75
CA PRO A 87 -4.51 -4.89 -9.63
C PRO A 87 -3.37 -5.93 -9.59
N VAL A 88 -3.66 -7.14 -10.04
CA VAL A 88 -2.70 -8.25 -10.07
C VAL A 88 -1.41 -7.85 -10.78
N GLY A 89 -0.28 -8.11 -10.14
CA GLY A 89 1.06 -7.92 -10.69
C GLY A 89 1.43 -6.46 -10.94
N CYS A 90 0.79 -5.52 -10.25
CA CYS A 90 1.23 -4.12 -10.29
C CYS A 90 2.16 -3.80 -9.13
N GLU A 91 2.95 -2.76 -9.29
CA GLU A 91 3.48 -1.94 -8.21
C GLU A 91 2.50 -0.80 -7.92
N VAL A 92 2.35 -0.44 -6.65
CA VAL A 92 1.65 0.79 -6.25
C VAL A 92 2.70 1.85 -5.93
N THR A 93 2.77 2.91 -6.73
CA THR A 93 3.88 3.85 -6.69
C THR A 93 3.42 5.30 -6.84
N GLY A 94 4.30 6.23 -6.52
CA GLY A 94 4.09 7.66 -6.70
C GLY A 94 2.82 8.19 -6.04
N ILE A 95 2.95 8.91 -4.93
CA ILE A 95 1.84 9.52 -4.22
C ILE A 95 1.91 11.04 -4.31
N ALA A 96 0.79 11.67 -4.64
CA ALA A 96 0.64 13.12 -4.60
C ALA A 96 -0.76 13.53 -4.17
N PHE A 97 -0.87 14.56 -3.37
CA PHE A 97 -2.15 15.13 -2.96
C PHE A 97 -2.41 16.46 -3.65
N ALA A 98 -3.65 16.70 -4.05
CA ALA A 98 -4.09 18.04 -4.38
C ALA A 98 -3.92 18.98 -3.15
N PRO A 99 -3.73 20.28 -3.34
CA PRO A 99 -3.48 21.21 -2.24
C PRO A 99 -4.55 21.21 -1.14
N ASP A 100 -5.79 20.89 -1.47
CA ASP A 100 -6.93 20.78 -0.54
C ASP A 100 -7.06 19.40 0.12
N GLN A 101 -6.19 18.44 -0.22
CA GLN A 101 -6.18 17.05 0.27
C GLN A 101 -7.46 16.24 -0.07
N LYS A 102 -8.28 16.69 -1.00
CA LYS A 102 -9.52 16.02 -1.40
C LYS A 102 -9.33 15.07 -2.57
N THR A 103 -8.21 15.17 -3.26
CA THR A 103 -7.82 14.27 -4.34
C THR A 103 -6.43 13.73 -4.07
N LEU A 104 -6.29 12.43 -4.13
CA LEU A 104 -5.04 11.69 -4.08
C LEU A 104 -4.74 11.14 -5.46
N PHE A 105 -3.53 11.33 -5.94
CA PHE A 105 -3.01 10.69 -7.16
C PHE A 105 -2.02 9.60 -6.78
N VAL A 106 -2.13 8.44 -7.42
CA VAL A 106 -1.25 7.30 -7.22
C VAL A 106 -1.01 6.59 -8.54
N GLY A 107 0.20 6.10 -8.76
CA GLY A 107 0.58 5.31 -9.92
C GLY A 107 0.25 3.83 -9.71
N ILE A 108 -0.30 3.21 -10.75
CA ILE A 108 -0.37 1.75 -10.90
C ILE A 108 0.63 1.40 -11.99
N GLN A 109 1.77 0.82 -11.59
CA GLN A 109 2.87 0.52 -12.49
C GLN A 109 2.79 -0.95 -12.94
N HIS A 110 3.09 -1.22 -14.20
CA HIS A 110 3.15 -2.53 -14.87
C HIS A 110 2.10 -3.59 -14.44
N PRO A 111 0.79 -3.26 -14.33
CA PRO A 111 -0.21 -4.23 -13.91
C PRO A 111 -0.17 -5.46 -14.82
N GLY A 112 -0.20 -6.65 -14.23
CA GLY A 112 -0.12 -7.90 -14.98
C GLY A 112 1.23 -8.15 -15.64
N GLU A 113 2.35 -7.69 -15.08
CA GLU A 113 3.69 -7.91 -15.60
C GLU A 113 3.95 -9.39 -15.93
N ASN A 114 3.49 -10.29 -15.07
CA ASN A 114 3.58 -11.74 -15.26
C ASN A 114 2.23 -12.35 -15.69
N GLY A 115 1.33 -11.55 -16.26
CA GLY A 115 -0.04 -11.96 -16.67
C GLY A 115 -1.08 -11.76 -15.56
N GLY A 116 -2.32 -12.14 -15.85
CA GLY A 116 -3.42 -12.15 -14.87
C GLY A 116 -4.14 -10.82 -14.68
N SER A 117 -3.82 -9.78 -15.45
CA SER A 117 -4.52 -8.50 -15.39
C SER A 117 -4.91 -7.98 -16.76
N THR A 118 -6.02 -7.29 -16.84
CA THR A 118 -6.47 -6.50 -18.01
C THR A 118 -6.78 -5.05 -17.60
N PHE A 119 -6.19 -4.60 -16.50
CA PHE A 119 -6.33 -3.24 -15.99
C PHE A 119 -5.78 -2.21 -17.01
N PRO A 120 -6.39 -1.03 -17.20
CA PRO A 120 -7.52 -0.50 -16.43
C PRO A 120 -8.91 -0.82 -17.01
N GLU A 121 -9.02 -1.25 -18.26
CA GLU A 121 -10.32 -1.40 -18.94
C GLU A 121 -11.08 -2.68 -18.57
N HIS A 122 -10.39 -3.69 -18.04
CA HIS A 122 -10.97 -5.00 -17.70
C HIS A 122 -11.69 -5.72 -18.87
N LEU A 123 -11.26 -5.45 -20.10
CA LEU A 123 -11.83 -6.06 -21.30
C LEU A 123 -11.30 -7.48 -21.51
N PRO A 124 -12.11 -8.41 -22.03
CA PRO A 124 -11.62 -9.69 -22.51
C PRO A 124 -10.51 -9.47 -23.55
N ASN A 125 -9.34 -10.02 -23.35
CA ASN A 125 -8.13 -9.79 -24.17
C ASN A 125 -7.56 -8.37 -24.13
N GLY A 126 -7.98 -7.52 -23.18
CA GLY A 126 -7.37 -6.22 -22.92
C GLY A 126 -5.90 -6.36 -22.53
N LYS A 127 -5.06 -5.45 -23.02
CA LYS A 127 -3.66 -5.38 -22.60
C LYS A 127 -3.55 -4.52 -21.34
N PRO A 128 -2.88 -5.01 -20.28
CA PRO A 128 -2.68 -4.20 -19.09
C PRO A 128 -1.79 -2.99 -19.40
N ARG A 129 -2.06 -1.89 -18.73
CA ARG A 129 -1.31 -0.63 -18.90
C ARG A 129 -1.12 0.07 -17.59
N SER A 130 0.07 0.63 -17.39
CA SER A 130 0.33 1.56 -16.30
C SER A 130 -0.59 2.76 -16.38
N SER A 131 -1.05 3.24 -15.24
CA SER A 131 -2.05 4.31 -15.16
C SER A 131 -1.82 5.16 -13.92
N VAL A 132 -2.26 6.41 -13.96
CA VAL A 132 -2.39 7.25 -12.77
C VAL A 132 -3.86 7.22 -12.34
N MET A 133 -4.10 6.87 -11.10
CA MET A 133 -5.42 6.90 -10.47
C MET A 133 -5.61 8.23 -9.76
N ALA A 134 -6.77 8.87 -9.94
CA ALA A 134 -7.21 9.97 -9.12
C ALA A 134 -8.31 9.45 -8.17
N ILE A 135 -8.08 9.54 -6.88
CA ILE A 135 -8.95 9.00 -5.85
C ILE A 135 -9.57 10.18 -5.08
N THR A 136 -10.88 10.15 -4.93
CA THR A 136 -11.66 11.12 -4.14
C THR A 136 -12.63 10.38 -3.24
N ARG A 137 -13.08 11.03 -2.15
CA ARG A 137 -14.18 10.52 -1.34
C ARG A 137 -15.52 10.89 -1.99
N GLU A 138 -16.51 10.03 -1.89
CA GLU A 138 -17.88 10.28 -2.40
C GLU A 138 -18.53 11.50 -1.76
N ASP A 139 -18.24 11.76 -0.49
CA ASP A 139 -18.75 12.90 0.25
C ASP A 139 -17.96 14.22 0.02
N GLY A 140 -16.92 14.19 -0.83
CA GLY A 140 -16.03 15.31 -1.10
C GLY A 140 -15.15 15.73 0.07
N GLY A 141 -14.99 14.86 1.07
CA GLY A 141 -14.14 15.08 2.24
C GLY A 141 -12.66 14.93 1.95
N VAL A 142 -11.84 15.22 2.96
CA VAL A 142 -10.39 15.04 2.92
C VAL A 142 -10.07 13.55 2.91
N ILE A 143 -9.13 13.13 2.04
CA ILE A 143 -8.67 11.75 1.96
C ILE A 143 -7.96 11.35 3.26
N GLY A 144 -8.30 10.17 3.78
CA GLY A 144 -7.70 9.62 5.00
C GLY A 144 -8.29 10.18 6.32
N ALA A 145 -9.23 11.13 6.26
CA ALA A 145 -9.89 11.67 7.46
C ALA A 145 -11.11 10.83 7.86
#